data_3a6cf498ff7b095295f3e24751e636fb
#
_entry.id   3a6cf498ff7b095295f3e24751e636fb
#
_cell.length_a   1.000
_cell.length_b   1.000
_cell.length_c   1.000
_cell.angle_alpha   90.00
_cell.angle_beta   90.00
_cell.angle_gamma   90.00
#
_symmetry.space_group_name_H-M   'P 1'
#
loop_
_entity.id
_entity.type
_entity.pdbx_description
1 polymer ?
#
loop_
_entity_poly.entity_id
_entity_poly.type
_entity_poly.pdbx_seq_one_letter_code
_entity_poly.pdbx_strand_id
1 'polypeptide(L)'
;MRLLLTSTTLLVLALSTLAIAQDPPAQDAPPAEPNRDFRYTLGVIDDATFYSDLIPPLPAGASQVLTDPKVTLLQNQLLLEPSFTLRYKSRWTLASSVVALADSHGGLSAADFDAPASSPIVSALDASLVPYTGTYTQLRVKETYAGLSAGDFDFMAGRRIVRWGAGYAFTAIGVLDPPRDPTDPTDRLNLYEGRDMVKADLVSGPNAFTLAWSTAALAPASANLHDTTAFRYNVLVHGFDTSLIAGDDRGGDAFGGLTFTRVLGEAWEIHGEAAWREHEAILLGGKFTTTSGVTFVGEFFTPPNIPYYQDVTIYPLTGRQHYAFFTAYKNRLRELPGWKQWDLSAAAVSNLNDRSYTAVLDANRRFGNHFSSYLHMEIPAGSAKSEYGSTPYSAATSVGVRFQL
;
A
#
# COMPACT_ATOMS: atom_id res chain seq x y z
N MET A 1 -15.69 16.70 -22.74
CA MET A 1 -15.83 15.40 -22.06
C MET A 1 -15.70 14.15 -22.94
N ARG A 2 -16.16 14.11 -24.18
CA ARG A 2 -15.98 12.94 -25.09
C ARG A 2 -14.57 12.73 -25.70
N LEU A 3 -13.74 13.75 -25.76
CA LEU A 3 -12.41 13.67 -26.41
C LEU A 3 -11.25 13.18 -25.50
N LEU A 4 -11.38 13.32 -24.19
CA LEU A 4 -10.32 12.86 -23.24
C LEU A 4 -10.38 11.35 -22.96
N LEU A 5 -11.57 10.76 -22.92
CA LEU A 5 -11.73 9.30 -22.76
C LEU A 5 -11.19 8.52 -23.98
N THR A 6 -11.24 9.11 -25.17
CA THR A 6 -10.77 8.45 -26.41
C THR A 6 -9.25 8.42 -26.55
N SER A 7 -8.53 9.39 -25.98
CA SER A 7 -7.07 9.44 -26.13
C SER A 7 -6.33 8.51 -25.17
N THR A 8 -6.81 8.35 -23.94
CA THR A 8 -6.21 7.42 -22.94
C THR A 8 -6.48 5.97 -23.31
N THR A 9 -7.70 5.66 -23.71
CA THR A 9 -8.08 4.31 -24.17
C THR A 9 -7.33 3.91 -25.46
N LEU A 10 -7.04 4.85 -26.35
CA LEU A 10 -6.26 4.59 -27.56
C LEU A 10 -4.76 4.37 -27.25
N LEU A 11 -4.20 5.02 -26.24
CA LEU A 11 -2.80 4.82 -25.86
C LEU A 11 -2.60 3.43 -25.22
N VAL A 12 -3.50 2.99 -24.36
CA VAL A 12 -3.49 1.64 -23.77
C VAL A 12 -3.70 0.57 -24.83
N LEU A 13 -4.61 0.77 -25.78
CA LEU A 13 -4.81 -0.14 -26.91
C LEU A 13 -3.59 -0.17 -27.86
N ALA A 14 -2.92 0.96 -28.11
CA ALA A 14 -1.73 1.01 -28.95
C ALA A 14 -0.52 0.31 -28.31
N LEU A 15 -0.39 0.39 -26.99
CA LEU A 15 0.65 -0.35 -26.23
C LEU A 15 0.34 -1.86 -26.17
N SER A 16 -0.93 -2.25 -26.11
CA SER A 16 -1.35 -3.66 -26.11
C SER A 16 -1.11 -4.36 -27.46
N THR A 17 -1.20 -3.65 -28.58
CA THR A 17 -0.94 -4.21 -29.92
C THR A 17 0.56 -4.42 -30.20
N LEU A 18 1.45 -3.69 -29.53
CA LEU A 18 2.89 -3.91 -29.63
C LEU A 18 3.39 -5.12 -28.81
N ALA A 19 2.65 -5.54 -27.79
CA ALA A 19 3.03 -6.65 -26.90
C ALA A 19 2.64 -8.05 -27.42
N ILE A 20 1.78 -8.16 -28.44
CA ILE A 20 1.29 -9.45 -28.96
C ILE A 20 2.29 -10.12 -29.92
N ALA A 21 3.38 -9.48 -30.28
CA ALA A 21 4.23 -9.89 -31.40
C ALA A 21 5.48 -10.70 -31.06
N GLN A 22 5.76 -11.06 -29.80
CA GLN A 22 6.98 -11.85 -29.51
C GLN A 22 6.81 -12.81 -28.33
N ASP A 23 6.28 -14.01 -28.59
CA ASP A 23 6.72 -15.20 -27.85
C ASP A 23 7.97 -15.74 -28.54
N PRO A 24 9.15 -15.73 -27.91
CA PRO A 24 10.30 -16.43 -28.46
C PRO A 24 10.09 -17.95 -28.29
N PRO A 25 10.50 -18.75 -29.28
CA PRO A 25 10.42 -20.21 -29.18
C PRO A 25 11.32 -20.70 -28.03
N ALA A 26 10.80 -21.66 -27.26
CA ALA A 26 11.55 -22.33 -26.22
C ALA A 26 12.85 -22.90 -26.77
N GLN A 27 13.99 -22.36 -26.36
CA GLN A 27 15.29 -22.96 -26.61
C GLN A 27 15.76 -23.65 -25.33
N ASP A 28 15.82 -24.99 -25.41
CA ASP A 28 16.55 -25.82 -24.45
C ASP A 28 18.06 -25.53 -24.56
N ALA A 29 18.55 -24.56 -23.82
CA ALA A 29 19.96 -24.37 -23.58
C ALA A 29 20.22 -24.57 -22.07
N PRO A 30 21.28 -25.33 -21.68
CA PRO A 30 21.64 -25.43 -20.27
C PRO A 30 21.99 -24.03 -19.75
N PRO A 31 21.53 -23.69 -18.53
CA PRO A 31 21.75 -22.37 -17.99
C PRO A 31 23.23 -22.17 -17.69
N ALA A 32 23.91 -21.41 -18.54
CA ALA A 32 25.12 -20.72 -18.09
C ALA A 32 24.66 -19.79 -16.95
N GLU A 33 25.18 -19.97 -15.73
CA GLU A 33 24.89 -19.05 -14.62
C GLU A 33 25.17 -17.62 -15.09
N PRO A 34 24.17 -16.77 -15.20
CA PRO A 34 24.41 -15.42 -15.67
C PRO A 34 25.17 -14.68 -14.57
N ASN A 35 26.42 -14.32 -14.83
CA ASN A 35 27.18 -13.41 -13.98
C ASN A 35 26.48 -12.05 -13.79
N ARG A 36 25.39 -11.82 -14.53
CA ARG A 36 24.54 -10.63 -14.48
C ARG A 36 23.10 -11.04 -14.76
N ASP A 37 22.20 -10.66 -13.85
CA ASP A 37 20.76 -10.75 -14.05
C ASP A 37 20.20 -9.31 -14.08
N PHE A 38 19.69 -8.91 -15.24
CA PHE A 38 19.03 -7.61 -15.41
C PHE A 38 17.56 -7.87 -15.70
N ARG A 39 16.70 -7.33 -14.87
CA ARG A 39 15.25 -7.38 -15.03
C ARG A 39 14.72 -5.97 -15.15
N TYR A 40 13.85 -5.80 -16.10
CA TYR A 40 13.09 -4.59 -16.30
C TYR A 40 11.61 -4.94 -16.32
N THR A 41 10.81 -4.11 -15.67
CA THR A 41 9.34 -4.22 -15.73
C THR A 41 8.75 -2.84 -15.97
N LEU A 42 7.62 -2.81 -16.68
CA LEU A 42 6.80 -1.62 -16.85
C LEU A 42 5.39 -1.94 -16.39
N GLY A 43 4.98 -1.34 -15.29
CA GLY A 43 3.61 -1.35 -14.81
C GLY A 43 2.83 -0.15 -15.36
N VAL A 44 1.62 -0.38 -15.80
CA VAL A 44 0.65 0.66 -16.18
C VAL A 44 -0.66 0.35 -15.49
N ILE A 45 -1.21 1.33 -14.77
CA ILE A 45 -2.52 1.24 -14.14
C ILE A 45 -3.34 2.44 -14.61
N ASP A 46 -4.53 2.18 -15.11
CA ASP A 46 -5.54 3.20 -15.42
C ASP A 46 -6.75 2.90 -14.53
N ASP A 47 -7.09 3.83 -13.65
CA ASP A 47 -8.15 3.70 -12.65
C ASP A 47 -9.14 4.85 -12.78
N ALA A 48 -10.42 4.51 -12.81
CA ALA A 48 -11.50 5.48 -12.78
C ALA A 48 -12.36 5.24 -11.53
N THR A 49 -12.36 6.20 -10.62
CA THR A 49 -13.13 6.15 -9.38
C THR A 49 -14.34 7.08 -9.46
N PHE A 50 -15.50 6.52 -9.12
CA PHE A 50 -16.77 7.24 -9.00
C PHE A 50 -17.12 7.40 -7.54
N TYR A 51 -17.21 8.62 -7.06
CA TYR A 51 -17.68 8.95 -5.72
C TYR A 51 -19.16 9.34 -5.79
N SER A 52 -20.01 8.58 -5.13
CA SER A 52 -21.43 8.87 -5.04
C SER A 52 -21.73 9.76 -3.84
N ASP A 53 -22.60 10.74 -4.02
CA ASP A 53 -23.00 11.66 -2.97
C ASP A 53 -21.83 12.40 -2.29
N LEU A 54 -20.78 12.73 -3.04
CA LEU A 54 -19.64 13.42 -2.52
C LEU A 54 -20.04 14.80 -1.99
N ILE A 55 -19.61 15.10 -0.77
CA ILE A 55 -19.68 16.43 -0.19
C ILE A 55 -18.32 17.09 -0.46
N PRO A 56 -18.23 18.10 -1.34
CA PRO A 56 -16.97 18.75 -1.62
C PRO A 56 -16.39 19.39 -0.34
N PRO A 57 -15.06 19.31 -0.12
CA PRO A 57 -14.43 20.04 0.98
C PRO A 57 -14.66 21.55 0.79
N LEU A 58 -14.93 22.21 1.89
CA LEU A 58 -15.14 23.66 1.88
C LEU A 58 -13.81 24.39 1.82
N PRO A 59 -13.69 25.48 1.04
CA PRO A 59 -12.52 26.33 1.10
C PRO A 59 -12.25 26.83 2.53
N ALA A 60 -10.98 26.92 2.92
CA ALA A 60 -10.60 27.40 4.23
C ALA A 60 -11.24 28.77 4.52
N GLY A 61 -12.01 28.88 5.61
CA GLY A 61 -12.72 30.10 6.01
C GLY A 61 -14.18 30.21 5.59
N ALA A 62 -14.73 29.26 4.86
CA ALA A 62 -16.14 29.23 4.55
C ALA A 62 -16.94 28.71 5.76
N SER A 63 -17.90 29.49 6.24
CA SER A 63 -18.87 29.01 7.24
C SER A 63 -19.79 27.98 6.60
N GLN A 64 -19.88 26.80 7.21
CA GLN A 64 -20.76 25.75 6.74
C GLN A 64 -22.24 26.18 6.82
N VAL A 65 -22.79 26.57 5.70
CA VAL A 65 -24.20 26.33 5.43
C VAL A 65 -24.22 25.32 4.30
N LEU A 66 -24.01 24.06 4.65
CA LEU A 66 -24.16 22.95 3.72
C LEU A 66 -25.66 22.70 3.50
N THR A 67 -26.23 23.46 2.62
CA THR A 67 -27.44 23.08 1.94
C THR A 67 -27.05 22.71 0.51
N ASP A 68 -26.70 21.41 0.35
CA ASP A 68 -26.68 20.70 -0.93
C ASP A 68 -25.93 21.35 -2.13
N PRO A 69 -25.34 20.61 -3.02
CA PRO A 69 -25.81 19.33 -3.51
C PRO A 69 -24.78 18.20 -3.37
N LYS A 70 -25.22 17.01 -3.07
CA LYS A 70 -24.50 15.78 -3.28
C LYS A 70 -24.14 15.66 -4.76
N VAL A 71 -22.88 15.62 -5.08
CA VAL A 71 -22.39 15.50 -6.44
C VAL A 71 -21.77 14.12 -6.66
N THR A 72 -21.89 13.62 -7.87
CA THR A 72 -21.09 12.47 -8.29
C THR A 72 -19.82 12.98 -8.92
N LEU A 73 -18.68 12.61 -8.37
CA LEU A 73 -17.36 12.95 -8.88
C LEU A 73 -16.77 11.75 -9.61
N LEU A 74 -16.19 12.00 -10.76
CA LEU A 74 -15.31 11.05 -11.44
C LEU A 74 -13.87 11.51 -11.26
N GLN A 75 -13.05 10.65 -10.67
CA GLN A 75 -11.60 10.77 -10.64
C GLN A 75 -11.00 9.74 -11.60
N ASN A 76 -10.02 10.13 -12.37
CA ASN A 76 -9.27 9.22 -13.23
C ASN A 76 -7.78 9.33 -12.95
N GLN A 77 -7.13 8.21 -12.67
CA GLN A 77 -5.72 8.13 -12.32
C GLN A 77 -4.99 7.22 -13.30
N LEU A 78 -3.98 7.75 -13.97
CA LEU A 78 -3.05 6.98 -14.79
C LEU A 78 -1.70 6.90 -14.09
N LEU A 79 -1.27 5.68 -13.78
CA LEU A 79 0.02 5.41 -13.16
C LEU A 79 0.92 4.66 -14.15
N LEU A 80 2.16 5.12 -14.26
CA LEU A 80 3.22 4.47 -15.01
C LEU A 80 4.34 4.15 -14.03
N GLU A 81 4.72 2.87 -13.93
CA GLU A 81 5.78 2.40 -13.03
C GLU A 81 6.87 1.65 -13.80
N PRO A 82 7.87 2.34 -14.37
CA PRO A 82 9.09 1.68 -14.79
C PRO A 82 9.90 1.24 -13.56
N SER A 83 10.35 -0.01 -13.58
CA SER A 83 11.27 -0.51 -12.58
C SER A 83 12.36 -1.37 -13.18
N PHE A 84 13.52 -1.40 -12.54
CA PHE A 84 14.61 -2.28 -12.94
C PHE A 84 15.30 -2.87 -11.70
N THR A 85 15.87 -4.05 -11.88
CA THR A 85 16.75 -4.68 -10.91
C THR A 85 17.96 -5.25 -11.67
N LEU A 86 19.16 -4.86 -11.25
CA LEU A 86 20.41 -5.40 -11.71
C LEU A 86 21.06 -6.18 -10.57
N ARG A 87 21.37 -7.46 -10.80
CA ARG A 87 22.16 -8.29 -9.90
C ARG A 87 23.48 -8.66 -10.55
N TYR A 88 24.56 -8.54 -9.79
CA TYR A 88 25.88 -8.89 -10.28
C TYR A 88 26.58 -9.85 -9.32
N LYS A 89 27.00 -11.02 -9.83
CA LYS A 89 27.68 -12.10 -9.10
C LYS A 89 26.96 -12.52 -7.82
N SER A 90 25.62 -12.48 -7.81
CA SER A 90 24.78 -12.78 -6.62
C SER A 90 25.12 -11.97 -5.35
N ARG A 91 25.99 -10.97 -5.47
CA ARG A 91 26.44 -10.15 -4.32
C ARG A 91 25.92 -8.72 -4.39
N TRP A 92 25.91 -8.13 -5.56
CA TRP A 92 25.49 -6.75 -5.72
C TRP A 92 24.09 -6.68 -6.29
N THR A 93 23.29 -5.82 -5.73
CA THR A 93 21.96 -5.50 -6.25
C THR A 93 21.84 -4.00 -6.43
N LEU A 94 21.35 -3.56 -7.56
CA LEU A 94 20.88 -2.20 -7.79
C LEU A 94 19.45 -2.28 -8.27
N ALA A 95 18.54 -1.60 -7.61
CA ALA A 95 17.14 -1.58 -7.99
C ALA A 95 16.58 -0.16 -7.94
N SER A 96 15.66 0.13 -8.86
CA SER A 96 14.91 1.39 -8.85
C SER A 96 13.50 1.15 -9.37
N SER A 97 12.54 1.83 -8.78
CA SER A 97 11.15 1.92 -9.21
C SER A 97 10.67 3.35 -9.01
N VAL A 98 10.11 3.90 -10.06
CA VAL A 98 9.60 5.28 -10.11
C VAL A 98 8.14 5.22 -10.53
N VAL A 99 7.28 5.98 -9.89
CA VAL A 99 5.87 6.11 -10.27
C VAL A 99 5.61 7.49 -10.83
N ALA A 100 5.13 7.56 -12.04
CA ALA A 100 4.54 8.76 -12.61
C ALA A 100 3.01 8.63 -12.52
N LEU A 101 2.39 9.53 -11.77
CA LEU A 101 0.95 9.61 -11.57
C LEU A 101 0.41 10.82 -12.33
N ALA A 102 -0.58 10.61 -13.17
CA ALA A 102 -1.44 11.66 -13.69
C ALA A 102 -2.83 11.47 -13.11
N ASP A 103 -3.34 12.46 -12.40
CA ASP A 103 -4.65 12.46 -11.76
C ASP A 103 -5.52 13.56 -12.39
N SER A 104 -6.74 13.23 -12.73
CA SER A 104 -7.74 14.17 -13.23
C SER A 104 -9.09 13.91 -12.57
N HIS A 105 -9.75 14.96 -12.13
CA HIS A 105 -11.06 14.87 -11.50
C HIS A 105 -12.01 15.95 -12.05
N GLY A 106 -13.27 15.57 -12.16
CA GLY A 106 -14.28 16.44 -12.75
C GLY A 106 -14.85 17.43 -11.74
N GLY A 107 -14.42 18.69 -11.79
CA GLY A 107 -15.09 19.79 -11.11
C GLY A 107 -14.49 20.23 -9.76
N LEU A 108 -13.54 19.49 -9.18
CA LEU A 108 -12.79 19.90 -7.98
C LEU A 108 -11.35 20.26 -8.37
N SER A 109 -10.72 21.16 -7.60
CA SER A 109 -9.33 21.52 -7.84
C SER A 109 -8.38 20.52 -7.19
N ALA A 110 -7.15 20.42 -7.65
CA ALA A 110 -6.13 19.59 -7.00
C ALA A 110 -5.87 19.95 -5.54
N ALA A 111 -6.17 21.21 -5.14
CA ALA A 111 -6.08 21.67 -3.76
C ALA A 111 -7.22 21.11 -2.86
N ASP A 112 -8.26 20.56 -3.45
CA ASP A 112 -9.37 19.95 -2.72
C ASP A 112 -9.07 18.50 -2.32
N PHE A 113 -7.97 17.93 -2.85
CA PHE A 113 -7.44 16.63 -2.46
C PHE A 113 -6.03 16.83 -1.87
N ASP A 114 -5.79 16.30 -0.69
CA ASP A 114 -4.44 16.27 -0.13
C ASP A 114 -3.53 15.48 -1.07
N ALA A 115 -2.66 16.20 -1.79
CA ALA A 115 -1.63 15.54 -2.56
C ALA A 115 -0.74 14.77 -1.58
N PRO A 116 -0.56 13.45 -1.78
CA PRO A 116 0.27 12.68 -0.87
C PRO A 116 1.67 13.29 -0.82
N ALA A 117 2.22 13.40 0.38
CA ALA A 117 3.51 14.01 0.65
C ALA A 117 4.62 13.35 -0.17
N SER A 118 5.18 14.06 -1.12
CA SER A 118 6.34 13.61 -1.89
C SER A 118 7.64 13.84 -1.11
N SER A 119 8.65 12.99 -1.34
CA SER A 119 9.96 13.21 -0.73
C SER A 119 10.74 14.35 -1.43
N PRO A 120 11.69 15.03 -0.76
CA PRO A 120 12.45 16.14 -1.35
C PRO A 120 13.34 15.77 -2.55
N ILE A 121 13.79 14.50 -2.66
CA ILE A 121 14.45 14.04 -3.88
C ILE A 121 13.44 14.05 -5.04
N VAL A 122 12.23 13.71 -4.75
CA VAL A 122 11.11 13.77 -5.69
C VAL A 122 10.64 15.20 -5.87
N SER A 123 10.65 16.07 -4.85
CA SER A 123 10.28 17.49 -5.02
C SER A 123 11.26 18.30 -5.87
N ALA A 124 12.51 17.88 -5.99
CA ALA A 124 13.45 18.44 -6.96
C ALA A 124 13.18 17.93 -8.40
N LEU A 125 12.59 16.72 -8.53
CA LEU A 125 12.09 16.13 -9.77
C LEU A 125 10.59 16.34 -9.93
N ASP A 126 9.89 16.65 -8.84
CA ASP A 126 8.51 17.06 -8.73
C ASP A 126 8.40 18.49 -9.25
N ALA A 127 8.61 18.63 -10.54
CA ALA A 127 7.95 19.72 -11.20
C ALA A 127 6.47 19.46 -10.95
N SER A 128 5.90 19.98 -9.86
CA SER A 128 4.48 20.13 -9.67
C SER A 128 4.00 20.87 -10.92
N LEU A 129 3.68 20.11 -11.94
CA LEU A 129 3.12 20.61 -13.15
C LEU A 129 1.86 21.29 -12.68
N VAL A 130 1.88 22.63 -12.76
CA VAL A 130 0.83 23.54 -12.34
C VAL A 130 -0.53 22.90 -12.54
N PRO A 131 -1.36 22.80 -11.50
CA PRO A 131 -2.64 22.14 -11.62
C PRO A 131 -3.45 22.83 -12.71
N TYR A 132 -3.60 22.16 -13.82
CA TYR A 132 -4.73 22.45 -14.71
C TYR A 132 -5.97 22.24 -13.87
N THR A 133 -6.98 23.10 -13.98
CA THR A 133 -8.25 22.92 -13.27
C THR A 133 -8.71 21.47 -13.39
N GLY A 134 -8.54 20.71 -12.31
CA GLY A 134 -8.90 19.30 -12.23
C GLY A 134 -7.91 18.27 -12.76
N THR A 135 -6.64 18.61 -13.01
CA THR A 135 -5.61 17.63 -13.39
C THR A 135 -4.28 17.99 -12.76
N TYR A 136 -3.60 17.04 -12.16
CA TYR A 136 -2.22 17.18 -11.73
C TYR A 136 -1.39 15.94 -12.11
N THR A 137 -0.08 16.13 -12.20
CA THR A 137 0.86 15.05 -12.44
C THR A 137 1.93 15.07 -11.37
N GLN A 138 2.34 13.89 -10.94
CA GLN A 138 3.36 13.72 -9.92
C GLN A 138 4.33 12.62 -10.31
N LEU A 139 5.60 12.84 -10.06
CA LEU A 139 6.65 11.84 -10.19
C LEU A 139 7.15 11.47 -8.79
N ARG A 140 7.14 10.18 -8.45
CA ARG A 140 7.58 9.66 -7.17
C ARG A 140 8.65 8.61 -7.33
N VAL A 141 9.69 8.68 -6.54
CA VAL A 141 10.65 7.57 -6.40
C VAL A 141 10.13 6.63 -5.33
N LYS A 142 9.59 5.49 -5.76
CA LYS A 142 9.05 4.47 -4.87
C LYS A 142 10.15 3.74 -4.13
N GLU A 143 11.10 3.20 -4.88
CA GLU A 143 12.29 2.53 -4.37
C GLU A 143 13.51 2.87 -5.23
N THR A 144 14.65 3.09 -4.61
CA THR A 144 15.95 3.19 -5.29
C THR A 144 17.02 2.85 -4.28
N TYR A 145 17.65 1.70 -4.42
CA TYR A 145 18.66 1.23 -3.47
C TYR A 145 19.75 0.41 -4.11
N ALA A 146 20.90 0.41 -3.45
CA ALA A 146 22.00 -0.51 -3.70
C ALA A 146 22.13 -1.50 -2.54
N GLY A 147 22.42 -2.75 -2.85
CA GLY A 147 22.61 -3.83 -1.88
C GLY A 147 23.91 -4.58 -2.12
N LEU A 148 24.48 -5.11 -1.06
CA LEU A 148 25.67 -5.96 -1.05
C LEU A 148 25.44 -7.14 -0.11
N SER A 149 25.54 -8.37 -0.62
CA SER A 149 25.54 -9.60 0.18
C SER A 149 26.98 -10.15 0.31
N ALA A 150 27.43 -10.38 1.54
CA ALA A 150 28.75 -10.87 1.85
C ALA A 150 28.69 -11.96 2.95
N GLY A 151 28.59 -13.23 2.55
CA GLY A 151 28.38 -14.35 3.48
C GLY A 151 27.02 -14.21 4.16
N ASP A 152 27.04 -14.17 5.49
CA ASP A 152 25.84 -14.06 6.31
C ASP A 152 25.34 -12.59 6.47
N PHE A 153 26.03 -11.64 5.88
CA PHE A 153 25.70 -10.22 5.94
C PHE A 153 25.05 -9.72 4.66
N ASP A 154 23.97 -8.96 4.82
CA ASP A 154 23.35 -8.18 3.76
C ASP A 154 23.34 -6.70 4.14
N PHE A 155 23.87 -5.85 3.27
CA PHE A 155 23.88 -4.40 3.43
C PHE A 155 23.01 -3.76 2.35
N MET A 156 22.29 -2.71 2.71
CA MET A 156 21.48 -1.96 1.79
C MET A 156 21.53 -0.46 2.13
N ALA A 157 21.63 0.36 1.11
CA ALA A 157 21.54 1.81 1.23
C ALA A 157 20.64 2.38 0.12
N GLY A 158 19.76 3.28 0.49
CA GLY A 158 18.83 3.96 -0.41
C GLY A 158 17.38 3.87 0.05
N ARG A 159 16.47 4.19 -0.85
CA ARG A 159 15.02 4.15 -0.59
C ARG A 159 14.47 2.75 -0.79
N ARG A 160 13.83 2.21 0.22
CA ARG A 160 13.21 0.88 0.14
C ARG A 160 11.97 0.78 1.02
N ILE A 161 10.99 0.02 0.53
CA ILE A 161 9.84 -0.42 1.31
C ILE A 161 10.29 -1.55 2.23
N VAL A 162 10.15 -1.33 3.53
CA VAL A 162 10.44 -2.33 4.56
C VAL A 162 9.18 -2.56 5.36
N ARG A 163 8.86 -3.81 5.64
CA ARG A 163 7.71 -4.21 6.46
C ARG A 163 8.18 -5.10 7.58
N TRP A 164 8.03 -4.65 8.81
CA TRP A 164 8.38 -5.39 10.01
C TRP A 164 7.16 -5.90 10.77
N GLY A 165 6.01 -5.28 10.56
CA GLY A 165 4.75 -5.68 11.15
C GLY A 165 4.24 -7.00 10.58
N ALA A 166 3.63 -7.82 11.43
CA ALA A 166 3.02 -9.12 11.10
C ALA A 166 1.55 -8.99 10.66
N GLY A 167 0.89 -7.85 10.93
CA GLY A 167 -0.51 -7.64 10.60
C GLY A 167 -0.78 -7.53 9.11
N TYR A 168 -1.98 -7.84 8.72
CA TYR A 168 -2.45 -7.79 7.34
C TYR A 168 -2.94 -6.38 6.97
N ALA A 169 -3.93 -5.85 7.69
CA ALA A 169 -4.51 -4.53 7.45
C ALA A 169 -3.88 -3.43 8.31
N PHE A 170 -3.50 -3.76 9.53
CA PHE A 170 -2.90 -2.84 10.48
C PHE A 170 -1.46 -3.19 10.82
N THR A 171 -0.78 -2.30 11.52
CA THR A 171 0.49 -2.59 12.18
C THR A 171 0.61 -1.79 13.46
N ALA A 172 1.00 -2.45 14.55
CA ALA A 172 1.28 -1.79 15.82
C ALA A 172 2.72 -1.26 15.87
N ILE A 173 3.63 -1.91 15.16
CA ILE A 173 5.07 -1.61 15.18
C ILE A 173 5.51 -0.67 14.05
N GLY A 174 4.74 -0.40 13.08
CA GLY A 174 4.96 0.31 11.81
C GLY A 174 5.97 1.46 11.76
N VAL A 175 7.13 1.33 12.43
CA VAL A 175 8.13 2.41 12.55
C VAL A 175 8.83 2.69 11.24
N LEU A 176 9.14 1.66 10.46
CA LEU A 176 9.75 1.75 9.13
C LEU A 176 8.78 1.36 8.02
N ASP A 177 7.65 0.77 8.39
CA ASP A 177 6.61 0.36 7.45
C ASP A 177 5.97 1.60 6.79
N PRO A 178 5.62 1.53 5.51
CA PRO A 178 4.76 2.56 4.94
C PRO A 178 3.39 2.55 5.64
N PRO A 179 2.71 3.69 5.74
CA PRO A 179 1.33 3.73 6.22
C PRO A 179 0.48 2.72 5.44
N ARG A 180 -0.33 1.94 6.14
CA ARG A 180 -1.25 0.98 5.52
C ARG A 180 -2.64 1.57 5.47
N ASP A 181 -3.29 1.39 4.35
CA ASP A 181 -4.72 1.62 4.20
C ASP A 181 -5.45 0.30 4.48
N PRO A 182 -6.19 0.16 5.60
CA PRO A 182 -6.92 -1.08 5.85
C PRO A 182 -8.13 -1.27 4.93
N THR A 183 -8.56 -0.26 4.17
CA THR A 183 -9.56 -0.44 3.10
C THR A 183 -8.90 -0.95 1.80
N ASP A 184 -7.61 -0.70 1.62
CA ASP A 184 -6.81 -1.25 0.53
C ASP A 184 -5.47 -1.85 1.04
N PRO A 185 -5.49 -2.91 1.86
CA PRO A 185 -4.27 -3.48 2.45
C PRO A 185 -3.31 -4.08 1.42
N THR A 186 -3.78 -4.26 0.19
CA THR A 186 -2.99 -4.77 -0.93
C THR A 186 -2.26 -3.68 -1.70
N ASP A 187 -2.51 -2.40 -1.39
CA ASP A 187 -2.00 -1.26 -2.16
C ASP A 187 -2.31 -1.41 -3.65
N ARG A 188 -3.59 -1.43 -3.97
CA ARG A 188 -4.13 -1.68 -5.31
C ARG A 188 -3.50 -0.80 -6.37
N LEU A 189 -3.27 0.46 -6.05
CA LEU A 189 -2.63 1.42 -6.95
C LEU A 189 -1.10 1.41 -6.86
N ASN A 190 -0.53 0.58 -5.97
CA ASN A 190 0.92 0.45 -5.80
C ASN A 190 1.61 1.78 -5.43
N LEU A 191 0.98 2.55 -4.55
CA LEU A 191 1.40 3.91 -4.18
C LEU A 191 2.34 3.96 -2.98
N TYR A 192 2.56 2.85 -2.27
CA TYR A 192 3.47 2.85 -1.12
C TYR A 192 4.88 3.24 -1.52
N GLU A 193 5.44 4.18 -0.81
CA GLU A 193 6.82 4.66 -0.96
C GLU A 193 7.73 4.08 0.12
N GLY A 194 8.96 3.79 -0.25
CA GLY A 194 9.99 3.39 0.69
C GLY A 194 10.54 4.56 1.50
N ARG A 195 11.25 4.26 2.56
CA ARG A 195 12.04 5.23 3.33
C ARG A 195 13.49 5.23 2.89
N ASP A 196 14.12 6.40 2.93
CA ASP A 196 15.56 6.54 2.74
C ASP A 196 16.29 6.00 3.97
N MET A 197 17.09 4.95 3.79
CA MET A 197 17.71 4.24 4.91
C MET A 197 19.01 3.56 4.56
N VAL A 198 19.78 3.26 5.58
CA VAL A 198 20.88 2.28 5.55
C VAL A 198 20.47 1.12 6.44
N LYS A 199 20.61 -0.09 5.95
CA LYS A 199 20.22 -1.30 6.66
C LYS A 199 21.31 -2.35 6.54
N ALA A 200 21.58 -3.04 7.67
CA ALA A 200 22.47 -4.19 7.72
C ALA A 200 21.71 -5.37 8.36
N ASP A 201 21.74 -6.50 7.71
CA ASP A 201 21.20 -7.76 8.21
C ASP A 201 22.33 -8.74 8.44
N LEU A 202 22.26 -9.50 9.52
CA LEU A 202 23.09 -10.66 9.81
C LEU A 202 22.19 -11.87 10.07
N VAL A 203 22.34 -12.91 9.28
CA VAL A 203 21.62 -14.17 9.45
C VAL A 203 22.58 -15.22 9.98
N SER A 204 22.25 -15.81 11.13
CA SER A 204 23.07 -16.84 11.77
C SER A 204 22.18 -17.99 12.28
N GLY A 205 22.10 -19.05 11.49
CA GLY A 205 21.21 -20.17 11.79
C GLY A 205 19.73 -19.73 11.86
N PRO A 206 19.03 -20.01 12.99
CA PRO A 206 17.64 -19.61 13.16
C PRO A 206 17.46 -18.14 13.57
N ASN A 207 18.55 -17.40 13.74
CA ASN A 207 18.55 -16.03 14.23
C ASN A 207 18.82 -15.05 13.08
N ALA A 208 18.12 -13.92 13.08
CA ALA A 208 18.44 -12.82 12.20
C ALA A 208 18.46 -11.51 13.00
N PHE A 209 19.47 -10.69 12.75
CA PHE A 209 19.65 -9.38 13.35
C PHE A 209 19.58 -8.34 12.25
N THR A 210 18.80 -7.30 12.45
CA THR A 210 18.72 -6.16 11.54
C THR A 210 19.01 -4.88 12.29
N LEU A 211 19.88 -4.06 11.75
CA LEU A 211 20.06 -2.67 12.17
C LEU A 211 19.66 -1.77 10.99
N ALA A 212 18.79 -0.84 11.23
CA ALA A 212 18.33 0.13 10.24
C ALA A 212 18.44 1.55 10.79
N TRP A 213 18.95 2.45 9.98
CA TRP A 213 18.88 3.88 10.20
C TRP A 213 18.17 4.53 9.01
N SER A 214 17.04 5.19 9.28
CA SER A 214 16.26 5.92 8.31
C SER A 214 16.36 7.40 8.57
N THR A 215 16.50 8.21 7.53
CA THR A 215 16.55 9.66 7.64
C THR A 215 15.30 10.33 7.10
N ALA A 216 14.84 11.35 7.81
CA ALA A 216 13.79 12.24 7.37
C ALA A 216 14.33 13.44 6.56
N ALA A 217 15.65 13.59 6.44
CA ALA A 217 16.26 14.74 5.78
C ALA A 217 15.85 14.87 4.30
N LEU A 218 15.43 13.79 3.69
CA LEU A 218 14.95 13.73 2.32
C LEU A 218 13.40 13.61 2.22
N ALA A 219 12.70 13.71 3.34
CA ALA A 219 11.24 13.72 3.37
C ALA A 219 10.70 15.15 3.35
N PRO A 220 9.54 15.41 2.75
CA PRO A 220 8.91 16.73 2.83
C PRO A 220 8.60 17.07 4.29
N ALA A 221 8.68 18.35 4.63
CA ALA A 221 8.41 18.82 6.00
C ALA A 221 6.99 18.49 6.50
N SER A 222 6.06 18.28 5.56
CA SER A 222 4.68 17.87 5.84
C SER A 222 4.52 16.40 6.22
N ALA A 223 5.55 15.58 5.98
CA ALA A 223 5.44 14.12 6.20
C ALA A 223 5.57 13.68 7.67
N ASN A 224 5.80 14.60 8.62
CA ASN A 224 6.03 14.30 10.05
C ASN A 224 6.95 13.09 10.28
N LEU A 225 7.90 12.86 9.37
CA LEU A 225 8.88 11.80 9.48
C LEU A 225 10.07 12.28 10.29
N HIS A 226 10.62 11.40 11.10
CA HIS A 226 11.80 11.64 11.92
C HIS A 226 12.93 10.69 11.55
N ASP A 227 14.16 11.10 11.83
CA ASP A 227 15.29 10.18 11.77
C ASP A 227 15.03 9.04 12.75
N THR A 228 15.11 7.81 12.28
CA THR A 228 14.79 6.64 13.09
C THR A 228 15.96 5.67 13.07
N THR A 229 16.42 5.25 14.24
CA THR A 229 17.34 4.11 14.39
C THR A 229 16.59 2.95 15.00
N ALA A 230 16.61 1.81 14.35
CA ALA A 230 15.86 0.64 14.79
C ALA A 230 16.71 -0.63 14.70
N PHE A 231 16.58 -1.46 15.70
CA PHE A 231 17.15 -2.79 15.79
C PHE A 231 16.02 -3.82 15.81
N ARG A 232 16.18 -4.90 15.07
CA ARG A 232 15.27 -6.05 15.07
C ARG A 232 16.09 -7.33 15.30
N TYR A 233 15.66 -8.13 16.25
CA TYR A 233 16.10 -9.50 16.44
C TYR A 233 14.96 -10.45 16.12
N ASN A 234 15.14 -11.30 15.13
CA ASN A 234 14.17 -12.31 14.72
C ASN A 234 14.69 -13.70 15.05
N VAL A 235 13.82 -14.54 15.58
CA VAL A 235 14.15 -15.91 15.97
C VAL A 235 12.93 -16.82 15.83
N LEU A 236 13.16 -18.05 15.39
CA LEU A 236 12.15 -19.11 15.37
C LEU A 236 12.20 -19.89 16.69
N VAL A 237 11.17 -19.72 17.55
CA VAL A 237 11.07 -20.38 18.86
C VAL A 237 9.81 -21.22 18.92
N HIS A 238 9.96 -22.54 19.07
CA HIS A 238 8.81 -23.49 19.15
C HIS A 238 7.78 -23.31 18.04
N GLY A 239 8.23 -22.99 16.83
CA GLY A 239 7.36 -22.76 15.67
C GLY A 239 6.71 -21.38 15.63
N PHE A 240 7.04 -20.49 16.57
CA PHE A 240 6.73 -19.08 16.46
C PHE A 240 7.89 -18.34 15.78
N ASP A 241 7.60 -17.67 14.68
CA ASP A 241 8.48 -16.65 14.12
C ASP A 241 8.28 -15.38 14.94
N THR A 242 9.28 -15.02 15.74
CA THR A 242 9.18 -13.96 16.74
C THR A 242 10.23 -12.89 16.47
N SER A 243 9.83 -11.62 16.48
CA SER A 243 10.77 -10.50 16.41
C SER A 243 10.66 -9.62 17.65
N LEU A 244 11.81 -9.27 18.20
CA LEU A 244 11.95 -8.18 19.16
C LEU A 244 12.48 -6.96 18.42
N ILE A 245 11.86 -5.82 18.63
CA ILE A 245 12.19 -4.58 17.96
C ILE A 245 12.40 -3.50 19.01
N ALA A 246 13.45 -2.72 18.85
CA ALA A 246 13.74 -1.58 19.71
C ALA A 246 14.40 -0.48 18.89
N GLY A 247 14.22 0.76 19.27
CA GLY A 247 14.84 1.87 18.57
C GLY A 247 14.56 3.21 19.19
N ASP A 248 15.01 4.22 18.49
CA ASP A 248 14.84 5.63 18.81
C ASP A 248 14.37 6.38 17.56
N ASP A 249 13.41 7.26 17.75
CA ASP A 249 12.90 8.15 16.76
C ASP A 249 13.24 9.58 17.21
N ARG A 250 14.14 10.25 16.50
CA ARG A 250 14.67 11.57 16.89
C ARG A 250 13.62 12.66 17.09
N GLY A 251 12.36 12.38 16.86
CA GLY A 251 11.26 13.29 17.19
C GLY A 251 10.82 13.22 18.62
N GLY A 252 11.31 12.29 19.41
CA GLY A 252 10.90 12.22 20.77
C GLY A 252 11.22 10.96 21.52
N ASP A 253 11.02 9.74 21.04
CA ASP A 253 10.95 8.69 22.02
C ASP A 253 11.54 7.35 21.59
N ALA A 254 12.21 6.72 22.54
CA ALA A 254 12.54 5.32 22.46
C ALA A 254 11.27 4.50 22.30
N PHE A 255 11.30 3.53 21.41
CA PHE A 255 10.21 2.59 21.22
C PHE A 255 10.68 1.15 21.37
N GLY A 256 9.76 0.29 21.72
CA GLY A 256 9.97 -1.14 21.75
C GLY A 256 8.80 -1.89 21.18
N GLY A 257 9.01 -3.13 20.76
CA GLY A 257 7.95 -3.94 20.23
C GLY A 257 8.28 -5.41 20.11
N LEU A 258 7.22 -6.19 19.97
CA LEU A 258 7.23 -7.63 19.75
C LEU A 258 6.29 -7.95 18.61
N THR A 259 6.74 -8.78 17.67
CA THR A 259 5.85 -9.44 16.71
C THR A 259 5.95 -10.94 16.85
N PHE A 260 4.88 -11.64 16.55
CA PHE A 260 4.93 -13.09 16.40
C PHE A 260 3.98 -13.54 15.30
N THR A 261 4.36 -14.63 14.66
CA THR A 261 3.51 -15.37 13.72
C THR A 261 3.70 -16.86 13.93
N ARG A 262 2.63 -17.65 13.88
CA ARG A 262 2.69 -19.10 13.94
C ARG A 262 1.67 -19.74 13.03
N VAL A 263 2.12 -20.70 12.26
CA VAL A 263 1.24 -21.59 11.46
C VAL A 263 0.86 -22.79 12.31
N LEU A 264 -0.44 -23.08 12.39
CA LEU A 264 -1.03 -24.19 13.13
C LEU A 264 -1.67 -25.16 12.15
N GLY A 265 -1.05 -26.34 11.99
CA GLY A 265 -1.44 -27.30 10.97
C GLY A 265 -1.24 -26.73 9.55
N GLU A 266 -2.18 -27.03 8.65
CA GLU A 266 -2.10 -26.61 7.24
C GLU A 266 -3.00 -25.40 6.91
N ALA A 267 -3.92 -25.06 7.80
CA ALA A 267 -5.00 -24.13 7.51
C ALA A 267 -4.98 -22.84 8.33
N TRP A 268 -4.40 -22.85 9.51
CA TRP A 268 -4.45 -21.74 10.44
C TRP A 268 -3.12 -21.03 10.58
N GLU A 269 -3.18 -19.72 10.68
CA GLU A 269 -2.08 -18.84 11.07
C GLU A 269 -2.60 -17.89 12.16
N ILE A 270 -1.82 -17.71 13.21
CA ILE A 270 -2.06 -16.67 14.21
C ILE A 270 -0.89 -15.71 14.19
N HIS A 271 -1.17 -14.43 14.37
CA HIS A 271 -0.17 -13.39 14.43
C HIS A 271 -0.55 -12.30 15.44
N GLY A 272 0.44 -11.56 15.87
CA GLY A 272 0.22 -10.45 16.77
C GLY A 272 1.42 -9.53 16.88
N GLU A 273 1.13 -8.32 17.33
CA GLU A 273 2.10 -7.28 17.57
C GLU A 273 1.76 -6.56 18.88
N ALA A 274 2.78 -6.19 19.60
CA ALA A 274 2.68 -5.24 20.70
C ALA A 274 3.81 -4.22 20.55
N ALA A 275 3.47 -2.95 20.63
CA ALA A 275 4.42 -1.86 20.59
C ALA A 275 4.14 -0.89 21.72
N TRP A 276 5.19 -0.25 22.22
CA TRP A 276 5.12 0.84 23.16
C TRP A 276 6.06 1.94 22.73
N ARG A 277 5.56 3.14 22.76
CA ARG A 277 6.22 4.40 22.55
C ARG A 277 5.76 5.32 23.69
N GLU A 278 5.16 6.47 23.42
CA GLU A 278 4.39 7.22 24.42
C GLU A 278 3.16 6.45 24.90
N HIS A 279 2.56 5.66 23.99
CA HIS A 279 1.36 4.87 24.23
C HIS A 279 1.52 3.45 23.67
N GLU A 280 0.76 2.55 24.25
CA GLU A 280 0.74 1.15 23.83
C GLU A 280 -0.11 0.97 22.58
N ALA A 281 0.35 0.15 21.64
CA ALA A 281 -0.41 -0.34 20.50
C ALA A 281 -0.40 -1.86 20.51
N ILE A 282 -1.53 -2.48 20.21
CA ILE A 282 -1.69 -3.94 20.21
C ILE A 282 -2.46 -4.34 18.95
N LEU A 283 -1.94 -5.37 18.29
CA LEU A 283 -2.62 -6.05 17.19
C LEU A 283 -2.66 -7.55 17.49
N LEU A 284 -3.82 -8.15 17.31
CA LEU A 284 -4.00 -9.59 17.36
C LEU A 284 -4.80 -10.02 16.15
N GLY A 285 -4.36 -11.06 15.47
CA GLY A 285 -5.02 -11.52 14.27
C GLY A 285 -4.85 -13.00 14.01
N GLY A 286 -5.61 -13.47 13.04
CA GLY A 286 -5.53 -14.82 12.55
C GLY A 286 -6.02 -14.94 11.12
N LYS A 287 -5.52 -15.98 10.45
CA LYS A 287 -5.85 -16.33 9.08
C LYS A 287 -6.23 -17.80 9.04
N PHE A 288 -7.27 -18.09 8.30
CA PHE A 288 -7.75 -19.44 8.07
C PHE A 288 -8.01 -19.68 6.59
N THR A 289 -7.46 -20.74 6.03
CA THR A 289 -7.69 -21.11 4.62
C THR A 289 -8.43 -22.45 4.57
N THR A 290 -9.59 -22.44 3.93
CA THR A 290 -10.39 -23.65 3.72
C THR A 290 -9.75 -24.57 2.68
N THR A 291 -10.16 -25.83 2.66
CA THR A 291 -9.76 -26.81 1.61
C THR A 291 -10.20 -26.38 0.21
N SER A 292 -11.27 -25.58 0.10
CA SER A 292 -11.70 -24.98 -1.17
C SER A 292 -10.88 -23.74 -1.58
N GLY A 293 -9.89 -23.33 -0.78
CA GLY A 293 -9.01 -22.20 -1.07
C GLY A 293 -9.62 -20.81 -0.78
N VAL A 294 -10.71 -20.75 0.00
CA VAL A 294 -11.19 -19.49 0.55
C VAL A 294 -10.36 -19.16 1.78
N THR A 295 -9.79 -17.95 1.84
CA THR A 295 -9.02 -17.47 2.97
C THR A 295 -9.81 -16.40 3.72
N PHE A 296 -9.83 -16.52 5.03
CA PHE A 296 -10.38 -15.55 5.96
C PHE A 296 -9.25 -14.95 6.78
N VAL A 297 -9.27 -13.64 6.99
CA VAL A 297 -8.35 -12.94 7.92
C VAL A 297 -9.18 -12.09 8.84
N GLY A 298 -8.88 -12.13 10.13
CA GLY A 298 -9.48 -11.26 11.12
C GLY A 298 -8.40 -10.63 11.98
N GLU A 299 -8.52 -9.33 12.25
CA GLU A 299 -7.60 -8.58 13.11
C GLU A 299 -8.37 -7.68 14.07
N PHE A 300 -7.84 -7.57 15.26
CA PHE A 300 -8.21 -6.55 16.24
C PHE A 300 -7.01 -5.66 16.47
N PHE A 301 -7.21 -4.35 16.43
CA PHE A 301 -6.14 -3.37 16.54
C PHE A 301 -6.51 -2.25 17.52
N THR A 302 -5.56 -1.91 18.35
CA THR A 302 -5.65 -0.75 19.26
C THR A 302 -4.44 0.14 19.00
N PRO A 303 -4.59 1.27 18.28
CA PRO A 303 -3.52 2.23 18.05
C PRO A 303 -3.22 3.05 19.33
N PRO A 304 -2.10 3.76 19.36
CA PRO A 304 -1.73 4.61 20.47
C PRO A 304 -2.53 5.93 20.47
N ASN A 305 -3.77 5.90 20.88
CA ASN A 305 -4.60 7.09 21.17
C ASN A 305 -4.83 8.09 20.01
N ILE A 306 -4.63 7.69 18.75
CA ILE A 306 -4.86 8.50 17.56
C ILE A 306 -5.76 7.72 16.61
N PRO A 307 -6.77 8.33 15.96
CA PRO A 307 -7.53 7.68 14.89
C PRO A 307 -6.57 7.23 13.78
N TYR A 308 -6.76 6.02 13.26
CA TYR A 308 -5.90 5.50 12.22
C TYR A 308 -6.03 6.29 10.90
N TYR A 309 -7.23 6.79 10.63
CA TYR A 309 -7.57 7.64 9.49
C TYR A 309 -7.88 9.06 9.93
N GLN A 310 -6.86 9.90 10.05
CA GLN A 310 -7.09 11.33 10.31
C GLN A 310 -7.59 12.07 9.06
N ASP A 311 -7.19 11.60 7.87
CA ASP A 311 -7.38 12.36 6.63
C ASP A 311 -8.82 12.30 6.08
N VAL A 312 -9.59 11.27 6.44
CA VAL A 312 -10.98 11.11 6.02
C VAL A 312 -12.00 11.49 7.10
N THR A 313 -11.55 11.73 8.33
CA THR A 313 -12.44 12.04 9.44
C THR A 313 -12.69 13.54 9.56
N ILE A 314 -13.90 13.98 9.27
CA ILE A 314 -14.32 15.38 9.40
C ILE A 314 -14.47 15.78 10.88
N TYR A 315 -14.79 14.84 11.74
CA TYR A 315 -14.98 15.05 13.17
C TYR A 315 -13.81 14.47 13.97
N PRO A 316 -13.21 15.25 14.88
CA PRO A 316 -12.13 14.77 15.73
C PRO A 316 -12.66 13.67 16.67
N LEU A 317 -12.03 12.51 16.62
CA LEU A 317 -12.29 11.43 17.57
C LEU A 317 -11.52 11.70 18.87
N THR A 318 -12.12 11.38 20.00
CA THR A 318 -11.50 11.56 21.31
C THR A 318 -11.28 10.20 22.00
N GLY A 319 -10.13 10.09 22.66
CA GLY A 319 -9.76 8.88 23.39
C GLY A 319 -9.21 7.78 22.50
N ARG A 320 -8.83 6.67 23.13
CA ARG A 320 -8.24 5.50 22.48
C ARG A 320 -9.27 4.79 21.64
N GLN A 321 -8.98 4.59 20.37
CA GLN A 321 -9.84 3.89 19.43
C GLN A 321 -9.52 2.38 19.41
N HIS A 322 -10.49 1.58 19.00
CA HIS A 322 -10.33 0.15 18.80
C HIS A 322 -10.91 -0.22 17.44
N TYR A 323 -10.14 -0.95 16.65
CA TYR A 323 -10.53 -1.33 15.31
C TYR A 323 -10.64 -2.84 15.17
N ALA A 324 -11.57 -3.27 14.32
CA ALA A 324 -11.64 -4.63 13.84
C ALA A 324 -11.56 -4.63 12.30
N PHE A 325 -10.80 -5.56 11.76
CA PHE A 325 -10.75 -5.85 10.35
C PHE A 325 -11.13 -7.30 10.11
N PHE A 326 -11.92 -7.51 9.08
CA PHE A 326 -12.23 -8.85 8.60
C PHE A 326 -12.19 -8.86 7.07
N THR A 327 -11.56 -9.88 6.48
CA THR A 327 -11.64 -10.11 5.04
C THR A 327 -11.82 -11.59 4.74
N ALA A 328 -12.55 -11.85 3.65
CA ALA A 328 -12.64 -13.16 3.03
C ALA A 328 -12.26 -13.00 1.56
N TYR A 329 -11.33 -13.80 1.07
CA TYR A 329 -10.93 -13.75 -0.33
C TYR A 329 -10.67 -15.14 -0.92
N LYS A 330 -10.86 -15.24 -2.22
CA LYS A 330 -10.52 -16.42 -3.00
C LYS A 330 -9.86 -16.03 -4.30
N ASN A 331 -8.64 -16.53 -4.47
CA ASN A 331 -7.89 -16.36 -5.68
C ASN A 331 -8.25 -17.49 -6.67
N ARG A 332 -8.60 -17.12 -7.90
CA ARG A 332 -8.94 -18.04 -8.99
C ARG A 332 -10.11 -18.96 -8.66
N LEU A 333 -11.30 -18.54 -8.97
CA LEU A 333 -12.54 -19.33 -8.81
C LEU A 333 -12.60 -20.52 -9.77
N ARG A 334 -11.66 -21.47 -9.61
CA ARG A 334 -11.45 -22.59 -10.56
C ARG A 334 -12.65 -23.52 -10.68
N GLU A 335 -13.45 -23.62 -9.63
CA GLU A 335 -14.61 -24.51 -9.55
C GLU A 335 -15.80 -24.01 -10.36
N LEU A 336 -15.84 -22.71 -10.66
CA LEU A 336 -16.93 -22.09 -11.40
C LEU A 336 -16.55 -21.95 -12.88
N PRO A 337 -17.29 -22.59 -13.80
CA PRO A 337 -17.09 -22.41 -15.24
C PRO A 337 -17.20 -20.91 -15.62
N GLY A 338 -16.22 -20.41 -16.38
CA GLY A 338 -16.16 -18.98 -16.77
C GLY A 338 -15.54 -18.05 -15.74
N TRP A 339 -15.30 -18.49 -14.49
CA TRP A 339 -14.76 -17.67 -13.40
C TRP A 339 -13.31 -18.00 -13.02
N LYS A 340 -12.65 -18.91 -13.74
CA LYS A 340 -11.29 -19.38 -13.43
C LYS A 340 -10.21 -18.29 -13.35
N GLN A 341 -10.47 -17.14 -13.95
CA GLN A 341 -9.53 -16.02 -14.00
C GLN A 341 -9.89 -14.91 -13.00
N TRP A 342 -10.92 -15.12 -12.18
CA TRP A 342 -11.38 -14.15 -11.23
C TRP A 342 -10.80 -14.40 -9.84
N ASP A 343 -10.36 -13.31 -9.21
CA ASP A 343 -10.05 -13.22 -7.79
C ASP A 343 -11.13 -12.34 -7.16
N LEU A 344 -11.72 -12.77 -6.05
CA LEU A 344 -12.74 -12.01 -5.32
C LEU A 344 -12.33 -11.82 -3.89
N SER A 345 -12.60 -10.64 -3.33
CA SER A 345 -12.49 -10.38 -1.90
C SER A 345 -13.65 -9.52 -1.39
N ALA A 346 -13.97 -9.71 -0.12
CA ALA A 346 -14.85 -8.84 0.63
C ALA A 346 -14.22 -8.57 1.98
N ALA A 347 -14.15 -7.30 2.38
CA ALA A 347 -13.57 -6.88 3.64
C ALA A 347 -14.47 -5.90 4.38
N ALA A 348 -14.25 -5.75 5.67
CA ALA A 348 -14.83 -4.71 6.49
C ALA A 348 -13.80 -4.22 7.49
N VAL A 349 -13.70 -2.92 7.62
CA VAL A 349 -12.95 -2.22 8.67
C VAL A 349 -13.94 -1.51 9.56
N SER A 350 -13.85 -1.67 10.86
CA SER A 350 -14.79 -1.06 11.80
C SER A 350 -14.07 -0.37 12.94
N ASN A 351 -14.49 0.85 13.26
CA ASN A 351 -14.19 1.47 14.54
C ASN A 351 -15.22 1.01 15.56
N LEU A 352 -14.77 0.26 16.56
CA LEU A 352 -15.62 -0.36 17.57
C LEU A 352 -16.14 0.65 18.61
N ASN A 353 -15.49 1.80 18.76
CA ASN A 353 -15.87 2.82 19.73
C ASN A 353 -17.09 3.61 19.28
N ASP A 354 -17.11 4.01 18.02
CA ASP A 354 -18.21 4.82 17.45
C ASP A 354 -19.19 4.01 16.61
N ARG A 355 -18.93 2.69 16.43
CA ARG A 355 -19.76 1.72 15.70
C ARG A 355 -19.90 2.06 14.22
N SER A 356 -18.92 2.70 13.64
CA SER A 356 -18.86 2.94 12.21
C SER A 356 -18.01 1.87 11.51
N TYR A 357 -18.21 1.72 10.21
CA TYR A 357 -17.43 0.79 9.41
C TYR A 357 -17.36 1.19 7.94
N THR A 358 -16.39 0.66 7.22
CA THR A 358 -16.35 0.66 5.76
C THR A 358 -16.37 -0.79 5.28
N ALA A 359 -17.31 -1.11 4.39
CA ALA A 359 -17.31 -2.37 3.66
C ALA A 359 -16.57 -2.20 2.34
N VAL A 360 -15.74 -3.18 1.99
CA VAL A 360 -14.92 -3.17 0.77
C VAL A 360 -15.20 -4.43 -0.03
N LEU A 361 -15.40 -4.28 -1.32
CA LEU A 361 -15.58 -5.39 -2.26
C LEU A 361 -14.60 -5.24 -3.42
N ASP A 362 -13.85 -6.31 -3.70
CA ASP A 362 -12.93 -6.35 -4.83
C ASP A 362 -13.24 -7.52 -5.75
N ALA A 363 -13.13 -7.26 -7.03
CA ALA A 363 -13.14 -8.28 -8.05
C ALA A 363 -12.02 -7.99 -9.06
N ASN A 364 -11.12 -8.94 -9.26
CA ASN A 364 -10.02 -8.83 -10.21
C ASN A 364 -10.13 -9.95 -11.24
N ARG A 365 -10.00 -9.61 -12.51
CA ARG A 365 -9.98 -10.57 -13.61
C ARG A 365 -8.68 -10.48 -14.39
N ARG A 366 -8.00 -11.61 -14.52
CA ARG A 366 -6.77 -11.72 -15.31
C ARG A 366 -7.05 -12.13 -16.74
N PHE A 367 -6.36 -11.49 -17.67
CA PHE A 367 -6.39 -11.80 -19.10
C PHE A 367 -4.96 -12.12 -19.56
N GLY A 368 -4.59 -13.40 -19.42
CA GLY A 368 -3.21 -13.83 -19.67
C GLY A 368 -2.25 -13.44 -18.53
N ASN A 369 -0.99 -13.21 -18.87
CA ASN A 369 0.08 -12.95 -17.90
C ASN A 369 0.33 -11.46 -17.63
N HIS A 370 -0.10 -10.61 -18.54
CA HIS A 370 0.29 -9.20 -18.56
C HIS A 370 -0.85 -8.23 -18.31
N PHE A 371 -2.09 -8.67 -18.40
CA PHE A 371 -3.24 -7.79 -18.31
C PHE A 371 -4.24 -8.26 -17.26
N SER A 372 -4.77 -7.34 -16.48
CA SER A 372 -5.90 -7.57 -15.58
C SER A 372 -6.83 -6.35 -15.53
N SER A 373 -8.10 -6.59 -15.23
CA SER A 373 -9.04 -5.55 -14.86
C SER A 373 -9.56 -5.78 -13.46
N TYR A 374 -9.93 -4.72 -12.77
CA TYR A 374 -10.49 -4.81 -11.44
C TYR A 374 -11.68 -3.88 -11.23
N LEU A 375 -12.49 -4.26 -10.28
CA LEU A 375 -13.52 -3.46 -9.65
C LEU A 375 -13.20 -3.40 -8.15
N HIS A 376 -13.21 -2.20 -7.58
CA HIS A 376 -13.08 -1.96 -6.16
C HIS A 376 -14.24 -1.07 -5.72
N MET A 377 -14.88 -1.40 -4.60
CA MET A 377 -16.00 -0.64 -4.07
C MET A 377 -15.85 -0.46 -2.57
N GLU A 378 -15.95 0.77 -2.11
CA GLU A 378 -15.99 1.13 -0.70
C GLU A 378 -17.34 1.72 -0.33
N ILE A 379 -17.90 1.27 0.78
CA ILE A 379 -19.19 1.72 1.30
C ILE A 379 -19.03 2.04 2.77
N PRO A 380 -18.74 3.31 3.11
CA PRO A 380 -18.68 3.75 4.50
C PRO A 380 -20.08 3.82 5.12
N ALA A 381 -20.15 3.53 6.41
CA ALA A 381 -21.40 3.57 7.16
C ALA A 381 -21.17 3.97 8.63
N GLY A 382 -22.08 4.74 9.18
CA GLY A 382 -22.03 5.22 10.55
C GLY A 382 -22.88 6.47 10.75
N SER A 383 -22.80 7.04 11.94
CA SER A 383 -23.41 8.35 12.19
C SER A 383 -22.55 9.46 11.54
N ALA A 384 -23.13 10.60 11.24
CA ALA A 384 -22.41 11.74 10.68
C ALA A 384 -21.27 12.30 11.59
N LYS A 385 -21.18 11.82 12.84
CA LYS A 385 -20.13 12.18 13.81
C LYS A 385 -19.20 11.00 14.13
N SER A 386 -19.26 9.93 13.38
CA SER A 386 -18.38 8.77 13.52
C SER A 386 -17.30 8.81 12.45
N GLU A 387 -16.22 8.06 12.62
CA GLU A 387 -15.06 8.05 11.71
C GLU A 387 -15.49 7.76 10.27
N TYR A 388 -16.06 6.60 10.02
CA TYR A 388 -16.49 6.21 8.67
C TYR A 388 -17.80 6.87 8.24
N GLY A 389 -18.69 7.22 9.17
CA GLY A 389 -19.94 7.93 8.85
C GLY A 389 -19.74 9.41 8.49
N SER A 390 -18.58 10.00 8.83
CA SER A 390 -18.20 11.36 8.42
C SER A 390 -17.47 11.39 7.07
N THR A 391 -17.23 10.25 6.45
CA THR A 391 -16.61 10.15 5.11
C THR A 391 -17.43 11.00 4.12
N PRO A 392 -16.77 11.80 3.26
CA PRO A 392 -17.46 12.79 2.45
C PRO A 392 -18.25 12.20 1.26
N TYR A 393 -18.31 10.88 1.13
CA TYR A 393 -19.07 10.18 0.09
C TYR A 393 -19.87 9.00 0.68
N SER A 394 -20.94 8.60 0.01
CA SER A 394 -21.74 7.44 0.41
C SER A 394 -21.19 6.12 -0.15
N ALA A 395 -20.52 6.17 -1.28
CA ALA A 395 -19.79 5.06 -1.87
C ALA A 395 -18.70 5.57 -2.81
N ALA A 396 -17.58 4.86 -2.86
CA ALA A 396 -16.56 5.01 -3.89
C ALA A 396 -16.46 3.71 -4.69
N THR A 397 -16.49 3.83 -6.02
CA THR A 397 -16.40 2.67 -6.92
C THR A 397 -15.31 2.93 -7.94
N SER A 398 -14.25 2.13 -7.90
CA SER A 398 -13.14 2.21 -8.83
C SER A 398 -13.20 1.07 -9.84
N VAL A 399 -13.00 1.38 -11.09
CA VAL A 399 -12.82 0.41 -12.18
C VAL A 399 -11.50 0.70 -12.85
N GLY A 400 -10.63 -0.29 -12.92
CA GLY A 400 -9.33 -0.07 -13.49
C GLY A 400 -8.82 -1.24 -14.31
N VAL A 401 -7.77 -0.95 -15.06
CA VAL A 401 -7.00 -1.91 -15.83
C VAL A 401 -5.54 -1.82 -15.43
N ARG A 402 -4.89 -2.97 -15.36
CA ARG A 402 -3.46 -3.06 -15.08
C ARG A 402 -2.78 -3.84 -16.19
N PHE A 403 -1.68 -3.29 -16.65
CA PHE A 403 -0.80 -3.94 -17.59
C PHE A 403 0.61 -4.03 -16.98
N GLN A 404 1.29 -5.17 -17.18
CA GLN A 404 2.66 -5.39 -16.71
C GLN A 404 3.46 -6.15 -17.76
N LEU A 405 4.60 -5.57 -18.18
CA LEU A 405 5.60 -6.17 -19.06
C LEU A 405 6.76 -6.71 -18.24
#